data_22382c184abfd16aaf4b862568440fe7
#
_entry.id   22382c184abfd16aaf4b862568440fe7
#
_cell.length_a   1.000
_cell.length_b   1.000
_cell.length_c   1.000
_cell.angle_alpha   90.00
_cell.angle_beta   90.00
_cell.angle_gamma   90.00
#
_symmetry.space_group_name_H-M   'P 1'
#
loop_
_entity.id
_entity.type
_entity.pdbx_description
1 polymer ?
#
loop_
_entity_poly.entity_id
_entity_poly.type
_entity_poly.pdbx_seq_one_letter_code
_entity_poly.pdbx_strand_id
1 'polypeptide(L)'
;MLYKKASILLLNNMCMLLSVGFIMLCRLDISSAQKQLLIAAGVSAIALVIPVMIRKMRFLRRLTWVYAGIGIILLAAVFALARTSYGAKLSLLGVQPSEAIKITFVFFMASFLSRDTSFKAIVQVTVVAALHVGILVLSKDLGSAVIFFVAYLVMVYVA
;
A
#
# COMPACT_ATOMS: atom_id res chain seq x y z
N MET A 1 9.65 25.08 -0.64
CA MET A 1 10.11 23.96 0.22
C MET A 1 8.91 23.19 0.73
N LEU A 2 8.38 22.26 -0.07
CA LEU A 2 7.17 21.49 0.22
C LEU A 2 7.39 20.36 1.26
N TYR A 3 8.64 19.97 1.53
CA TYR A 3 8.99 18.78 2.32
C TYR A 3 9.99 19.07 3.44
N LYS A 4 9.73 20.07 4.28
CA LYS A 4 10.59 20.36 5.45
C LYS A 4 10.73 19.24 6.48
N LYS A 5 9.91 18.17 6.38
CA LYS A 5 9.89 17.02 7.31
C LYS A 5 10.05 15.66 6.61
N ALA A 6 10.50 15.63 5.35
CA ALA A 6 10.80 14.36 4.71
C ALA A 6 12.07 13.76 5.32
N SER A 7 12.01 12.50 5.70
CA SER A 7 13.16 11.77 6.19
C SER A 7 14.15 11.55 5.04
N ILE A 8 15.27 12.28 5.06
CA ILE A 8 16.34 12.16 4.08
C ILE A 8 16.88 10.73 4.03
N LEU A 9 16.93 10.08 5.18
CA LEU A 9 17.38 8.69 5.29
C LEU A 9 16.49 7.73 4.49
N LEU A 10 15.18 7.89 4.58
CA LEU A 10 14.22 7.05 3.86
C LEU A 10 14.32 7.28 2.35
N LEU A 11 14.51 8.52 1.92
CA LEU A 11 14.67 8.88 0.52
C LEU A 11 15.98 8.31 -0.04
N ASN A 12 17.08 8.39 0.72
CA ASN A 12 18.37 7.81 0.33
C ASN A 12 18.29 6.29 0.19
N ASN A 13 17.65 5.59 1.15
CA ASN A 13 17.47 4.15 1.06
C ASN A 13 16.62 3.75 -0.15
N MET A 14 15.56 4.50 -0.44
CA MET A 14 14.73 4.26 -1.62
C MET A 14 15.53 4.46 -2.92
N CYS A 15 16.30 5.55 -3.03
CA CYS A 15 17.15 5.81 -4.19
C CYS A 15 18.23 4.73 -4.35
N MET A 16 18.84 4.27 -3.27
CA MET A 16 19.84 3.21 -3.29
C MET A 16 19.23 1.88 -3.80
N LEU A 17 18.09 1.48 -3.28
CA LEU A 17 17.39 0.26 -3.72
C LEU A 17 16.98 0.35 -5.20
N LEU A 18 16.46 1.49 -5.64
CA LEU A 18 16.13 1.73 -7.05
C LEU A 18 17.38 1.64 -7.94
N SER A 19 18.50 2.23 -7.52
CA SER A 19 19.75 2.20 -8.30
C SER A 19 20.25 0.78 -8.48
N VAL A 20 20.29 -0.02 -7.40
CA VAL A 20 20.69 -1.44 -7.46
C VAL A 20 19.72 -2.22 -8.36
N GLY A 21 18.41 -2.00 -8.21
CA GLY A 21 17.39 -2.64 -9.04
C GLY A 21 17.57 -2.32 -10.54
N PHE A 22 17.84 -1.04 -10.88
CA PHE A 22 18.10 -0.63 -12.27
C PHE A 22 19.38 -1.24 -12.86
N ILE A 23 20.46 -1.28 -12.07
CA ILE A 23 21.73 -1.89 -12.52
C ILE A 23 21.49 -3.37 -12.87
N MET A 24 20.78 -4.11 -12.02
CA MET A 24 20.48 -5.52 -12.27
C MET A 24 19.55 -5.70 -13.47
N LEU A 25 18.52 -4.85 -13.62
CA LEU A 25 17.60 -4.92 -14.73
C LEU A 25 18.29 -4.58 -16.07
N CYS A 26 19.13 -3.56 -16.10
CA CYS A 26 19.92 -3.22 -17.30
C CYS A 26 20.85 -4.36 -17.75
N ARG A 27 21.34 -5.15 -16.81
CA ARG A 27 22.18 -6.31 -17.10
C ARG A 27 21.41 -7.48 -17.70
N LEU A 28 20.14 -7.65 -17.30
CA LEU A 28 19.28 -8.76 -17.72
C LEU A 28 18.53 -8.45 -19.03
N ASP A 29 17.91 -7.29 -19.11
CA ASP A 29 17.10 -6.86 -20.27
C ASP A 29 16.98 -5.34 -20.32
N ILE A 30 17.59 -4.73 -21.30
CA ILE A 30 17.60 -3.28 -21.51
C ILE A 30 16.18 -2.75 -21.79
N SER A 31 15.35 -3.51 -22.51
CA SER A 31 13.99 -3.08 -22.87
C SER A 31 13.09 -2.98 -21.64
N SER A 32 13.20 -3.93 -20.72
CA SER A 32 12.51 -3.92 -19.44
C SER A 32 13.03 -2.81 -18.53
N ALA A 33 14.34 -2.54 -18.54
CA ALA A 33 14.93 -1.45 -17.78
C ALA A 33 14.40 -0.07 -18.21
N GLN A 34 14.27 0.17 -19.52
CA GLN A 34 13.72 1.43 -20.06
C GLN A 34 12.25 1.63 -19.64
N LYS A 35 11.43 0.57 -19.75
CA LYS A 35 10.02 0.62 -19.30
C LYS A 35 9.92 0.92 -17.80
N GLN A 36 10.76 0.25 -17.01
CA GLN A 36 10.79 0.45 -15.56
C GLN A 36 11.23 1.86 -15.16
N LEU A 37 12.21 2.44 -15.88
CA LEU A 37 12.66 3.82 -15.65
C LEU A 37 11.51 4.80 -15.91
N LEU A 38 10.77 4.61 -16.99
CA LEU A 38 9.66 5.49 -17.36
C LEU A 38 8.52 5.40 -16.36
N ILE A 39 8.21 4.19 -15.89
CA ILE A 39 7.22 3.95 -14.82
C ILE A 39 7.68 4.60 -13.52
N ALA A 40 8.94 4.40 -13.11
CA ALA A 40 9.48 4.96 -11.88
C ALA A 40 9.48 6.50 -11.90
N ALA A 41 9.82 7.11 -13.03
CA ALA A 41 9.76 8.56 -13.20
C ALA A 41 8.30 9.09 -13.10
N GLY A 42 7.36 8.42 -13.77
CA GLY A 42 5.94 8.78 -13.72
C GLY A 42 5.35 8.64 -12.31
N VAL A 43 5.62 7.52 -11.65
CA VAL A 43 5.15 7.29 -10.26
C VAL A 43 5.78 8.28 -9.29
N SER A 44 7.06 8.63 -9.45
CA SER A 44 7.73 9.63 -8.63
C SER A 44 7.09 11.02 -8.79
N ALA A 45 6.75 11.41 -10.02
CA ALA A 45 6.05 12.67 -10.27
C ALA A 45 4.65 12.68 -9.60
N ILE A 46 3.89 11.59 -9.70
CA ILE A 46 2.59 11.45 -9.02
C ILE A 46 2.78 11.50 -7.50
N ALA A 47 3.79 10.81 -6.96
CA ALA A 47 4.06 10.78 -5.53
C ALA A 47 4.36 12.18 -4.95
N LEU A 48 4.93 13.10 -5.73
CA LEU A 48 5.13 14.49 -5.32
C LEU A 48 3.82 15.28 -5.21
N VAL A 49 2.80 14.92 -5.99
CA VAL A 49 1.50 15.60 -5.99
C VAL A 49 0.59 15.10 -4.87
N ILE A 50 0.70 13.82 -4.50
CA ILE A 50 -0.18 13.18 -3.49
C ILE A 50 -0.24 13.93 -2.16
N PRO A 51 0.86 14.35 -1.52
CA PRO A 51 0.79 15.04 -0.21
C PRO A 51 0.11 16.40 -0.29
N VAL A 52 0.23 17.10 -1.42
CA VAL A 52 -0.46 18.37 -1.66
C VAL A 52 -1.96 18.13 -1.78
N MET A 53 -2.34 17.08 -2.50
CA MET A 53 -3.73 16.67 -2.71
C MET A 53 -4.38 16.24 -1.39
N ILE A 54 -3.71 15.42 -0.58
CA ILE A 54 -4.21 14.95 0.72
C ILE A 54 -4.42 16.12 1.69
N ARG A 55 -3.52 17.10 1.72
CA ARG A 55 -3.68 18.30 2.57
C ARG A 55 -4.91 19.12 2.22
N LYS A 56 -5.28 19.18 0.94
CA LYS A 56 -6.40 19.97 0.43
C LYS A 56 -7.75 19.26 0.56
N MET A 57 -7.76 17.93 0.57
CA MET A 57 -8.96 17.10 0.54
C MET A 57 -9.36 16.64 1.96
N ARG A 58 -9.95 17.53 2.76
CA ARG A 58 -10.56 17.18 4.06
C ARG A 58 -11.67 16.12 3.93
N PHE A 59 -12.23 15.94 2.76
CA PHE A 59 -13.25 14.95 2.44
C PHE A 59 -12.76 13.50 2.59
N LEU A 60 -11.47 13.22 2.33
CA LEU A 60 -10.86 11.90 2.49
C LEU A 60 -11.00 11.36 3.93
N ARG A 61 -11.04 12.25 4.92
CA ARG A 61 -11.23 11.88 6.33
C ARG A 61 -12.65 11.40 6.66
N ARG A 62 -13.64 11.68 5.82
CA ARG A 62 -15.05 11.27 6.04
C ARG A 62 -15.37 9.88 5.50
N LEU A 63 -14.55 9.37 4.59
CA LEU A 63 -14.80 8.14 3.84
C LEU A 63 -14.17 6.89 4.48
N THR A 64 -13.92 6.91 5.80
CA THR A 64 -13.24 5.82 6.54
C THR A 64 -13.84 4.45 6.27
N TRP A 65 -15.14 4.29 6.41
CA TRP A 65 -15.84 3.02 6.18
C TRP A 65 -15.90 2.62 4.71
N VAL A 66 -15.88 3.58 3.80
CA VAL A 66 -15.79 3.31 2.36
C VAL A 66 -14.44 2.69 2.01
N TYR A 67 -13.35 3.17 2.59
CA TYR A 67 -12.02 2.57 2.40
C TYR A 67 -11.95 1.14 2.94
N ALA A 68 -12.51 0.89 4.14
CA ALA A 68 -12.60 -0.46 4.69
C ALA A 68 -13.41 -1.39 3.78
N GLY A 69 -14.58 -0.94 3.34
CA GLY A 69 -15.44 -1.71 2.44
C GLY A 69 -14.79 -2.03 1.11
N ILE A 70 -14.21 -1.02 0.44
CA ILE A 70 -13.49 -1.22 -0.83
C ILE A 70 -12.31 -2.19 -0.62
N GLY A 71 -11.54 -2.03 0.44
CA GLY A 71 -10.41 -2.91 0.76
C GLY A 71 -10.86 -4.36 0.91
N ILE A 72 -11.91 -4.62 1.68
CA ILE A 72 -12.44 -5.97 1.91
C ILE A 72 -13.04 -6.57 0.63
N ILE A 73 -13.79 -5.79 -0.14
CA ILE A 73 -14.39 -6.26 -1.41
C ILE A 73 -13.29 -6.61 -2.42
N LEU A 74 -12.28 -5.76 -2.58
CA LEU A 74 -11.15 -6.04 -3.45
C LEU A 74 -10.38 -7.28 -2.98
N LEU A 75 -10.19 -7.44 -1.67
CA LEU A 75 -9.51 -8.57 -1.10
C LEU A 75 -10.30 -9.87 -1.31
N ALA A 76 -11.61 -9.84 -1.11
CA ALA A 76 -12.49 -10.96 -1.36
C ALA A 76 -12.51 -11.34 -2.86
N ALA A 77 -12.51 -10.36 -3.75
CA ALA A 77 -12.40 -10.59 -5.18
C ALA A 77 -11.05 -11.25 -5.56
N VAL A 78 -9.95 -10.79 -4.99
CA VAL A 78 -8.63 -11.43 -5.19
C VAL A 78 -8.63 -12.86 -4.67
N PHE A 79 -9.19 -13.10 -3.50
CA PHE A 79 -9.31 -14.45 -2.93
C PHE A 79 -10.14 -15.39 -3.82
N ALA A 80 -11.26 -14.91 -4.35
CA ALA A 80 -12.13 -15.68 -5.24
C ALA A 80 -11.43 -15.99 -6.58
N LEU A 81 -10.72 -15.01 -7.15
CA LEU A 81 -9.99 -15.17 -8.41
C LEU A 81 -8.71 -16.00 -8.26
N ALA A 82 -8.00 -15.90 -7.13
CA ALA A 82 -6.80 -16.70 -6.87
C ALA A 82 -7.11 -18.21 -6.79
N ARG A 83 -8.32 -18.59 -6.46
CA ARG A 83 -8.76 -20.01 -6.42
C ARG A 83 -8.84 -20.66 -7.80
N THR A 84 -9.00 -19.88 -8.86
CA THR A 84 -9.15 -20.36 -10.24
C THR A 84 -7.84 -20.42 -11.02
N SER A 85 -6.74 -19.86 -10.51
CA SER A 85 -5.48 -19.72 -11.25
C SER A 85 -4.29 -20.26 -10.45
N TYR A 86 -4.18 -21.56 -10.28
CA TYR A 86 -2.99 -22.33 -9.88
C TYR A 86 -1.75 -21.50 -9.48
N GLY A 87 -1.83 -20.76 -8.35
CA GLY A 87 -0.67 -20.05 -7.78
C GLY A 87 -0.06 -18.92 -8.62
N ALA A 88 -0.62 -18.60 -9.78
CA ALA A 88 -0.19 -17.45 -10.55
C ALA A 88 -0.69 -16.17 -9.86
N LYS A 89 0.23 -15.30 -9.45
CA LYS A 89 -0.07 -13.93 -9.04
C LYS A 89 -0.91 -13.29 -10.13
N LEU A 90 -2.20 -13.11 -9.90
CA LEU A 90 -3.08 -12.47 -10.87
C LEU A 90 -2.68 -11.00 -10.99
N SER A 91 -1.83 -10.72 -11.95
CA SER A 91 -1.63 -9.36 -12.44
C SER A 91 -2.75 -9.07 -13.44
N LEU A 92 -3.83 -8.48 -12.99
CA LEU A 92 -4.80 -7.85 -13.87
C LEU A 92 -4.12 -6.63 -14.51
N LEU A 93 -3.85 -6.67 -15.80
CA LEU A 93 -3.24 -5.58 -16.59
C LEU A 93 -1.86 -5.12 -16.08
N GLY A 94 -1.05 -6.01 -15.51
CA GLY A 94 0.28 -5.66 -15.01
C GLY A 94 0.31 -4.98 -13.62
N VAL A 95 -0.85 -4.73 -13.02
CA VAL A 95 -0.98 -4.20 -11.66
C VAL A 95 -1.45 -5.33 -10.75
N GLN A 96 -0.78 -5.53 -9.61
CA GLN A 96 -1.24 -6.46 -8.59
C GLN A 96 -2.36 -5.78 -7.79
N PRO A 97 -3.57 -6.37 -7.69
CA PRO A 97 -4.66 -5.79 -6.89
C PRO A 97 -4.28 -5.56 -5.42
N SER A 98 -3.38 -6.39 -4.87
CA SER A 98 -2.85 -6.24 -3.52
C SER A 98 -2.15 -4.89 -3.28
N GLU A 99 -1.57 -4.28 -4.32
CA GLU A 99 -0.96 -2.94 -4.20
C GLU A 99 -2.01 -1.84 -3.94
N ALA A 100 -3.14 -1.90 -4.67
CA ALA A 100 -4.25 -0.98 -4.45
C ALA A 100 -4.87 -1.16 -3.06
N ILE A 101 -4.99 -2.40 -2.60
CA ILE A 101 -5.53 -2.72 -1.28
C ILE A 101 -4.65 -2.17 -0.16
N LYS A 102 -3.33 -2.20 -0.29
CA LYS A 102 -2.41 -1.57 0.69
C LYS A 102 -2.70 -0.08 0.87
N ILE A 103 -2.93 0.62 -0.23
CA ILE A 103 -3.24 2.06 -0.20
C ILE A 103 -4.56 2.31 0.53
N THR A 104 -5.62 1.58 0.18
CA THR A 104 -6.94 1.73 0.84
C THR A 104 -6.88 1.39 2.33
N PHE A 105 -6.10 0.37 2.70
CA PHE A 105 -5.89 -0.02 4.08
C PHE A 105 -5.19 1.07 4.90
N VAL A 106 -4.10 1.64 4.39
CA VAL A 106 -3.39 2.74 5.05
C VAL A 106 -4.29 3.98 5.20
N PHE A 107 -5.08 4.31 4.18
CA PHE A 107 -6.05 5.41 4.27
C PHE A 107 -7.15 5.13 5.28
N PHE A 108 -7.65 3.91 5.36
CA PHE A 108 -8.61 3.50 6.40
C PHE A 108 -8.03 3.70 7.80
N MET A 109 -6.85 3.12 8.07
CA MET A 109 -6.15 3.22 9.34
C MET A 109 -5.90 4.67 9.74
N ALA A 110 -5.31 5.46 8.84
CA ALA A 110 -5.03 6.87 9.09
C ALA A 110 -6.28 7.70 9.36
N SER A 111 -7.34 7.46 8.59
CA SER A 111 -8.62 8.17 8.75
C SER A 111 -9.33 7.81 10.05
N PHE A 112 -9.25 6.55 10.47
CA PHE A 112 -9.90 6.05 11.67
C PHE A 112 -9.16 6.54 12.93
N LEU A 113 -7.86 6.27 13.02
CA LEU A 113 -7.02 6.63 14.18
C LEU A 113 -6.86 8.14 14.34
N SER A 114 -6.99 8.93 13.27
CA SER A 114 -6.96 10.39 13.37
C SER A 114 -8.20 11.00 14.06
N ARG A 115 -9.26 10.23 14.26
CA ARG A 115 -10.52 10.70 14.87
C ARG A 115 -10.67 10.27 16.32
N ASP A 116 -10.34 9.03 16.59
CA ASP A 116 -10.53 8.42 17.89
C ASP A 116 -9.41 7.41 18.14
N THR A 117 -8.73 7.56 19.27
CA THR A 117 -7.68 6.66 19.74
C THR A 117 -8.13 5.92 21.01
N SER A 118 -9.45 5.89 21.27
CA SER A 118 -10.00 5.14 22.40
C SER A 118 -9.72 3.64 22.26
N PHE A 119 -9.74 2.94 23.39
CA PHE A 119 -9.54 1.47 23.36
C PHE A 119 -10.53 0.76 22.42
N LYS A 120 -11.79 1.22 22.37
CA LYS A 120 -12.79 0.68 21.43
C LYS A 120 -12.39 0.90 19.98
N ALA A 121 -11.87 2.07 19.66
CA ALA A 121 -11.40 2.40 18.31
C ALA A 121 -10.21 1.50 17.91
N ILE A 122 -9.26 1.29 18.80
CA ILE A 122 -8.11 0.40 18.56
C ILE A 122 -8.59 -1.04 18.31
N VAL A 123 -9.52 -1.54 19.12
CA VAL A 123 -10.08 -2.89 18.92
C VAL A 123 -10.77 -3.02 17.56
N GLN A 124 -11.56 -2.04 17.15
CA GLN A 124 -12.24 -2.06 15.84
C GLN A 124 -11.24 -2.08 14.69
N VAL A 125 -10.21 -1.25 14.75
CA VAL A 125 -9.13 -1.21 13.75
C VAL A 125 -8.37 -2.53 13.73
N THR A 126 -8.10 -3.11 14.89
CA THR A 126 -7.44 -4.42 15.00
C THR A 126 -8.25 -5.54 14.34
N VAL A 127 -9.57 -5.55 14.55
CA VAL A 127 -10.46 -6.54 13.91
C VAL A 127 -10.42 -6.41 12.39
N VAL A 128 -10.52 -5.18 11.86
CA VAL A 128 -10.46 -4.95 10.41
C VAL A 128 -9.07 -5.31 9.85
N ALA A 129 -8.00 -4.97 10.56
CA ALA A 129 -6.63 -5.33 10.16
C ALA A 129 -6.44 -6.86 10.17
N ALA A 130 -6.92 -7.55 11.20
CA ALA A 130 -6.86 -9.00 11.30
C ALA A 130 -7.63 -9.70 10.18
N LEU A 131 -8.78 -9.16 9.77
CA LEU A 131 -9.53 -9.65 8.61
C LEU A 131 -8.71 -9.52 7.31
N HIS A 132 -8.09 -8.36 7.06
CA HIS A 132 -7.25 -8.16 5.88
C HIS A 132 -6.07 -9.12 5.86
N VAL A 133 -5.33 -9.19 6.97
CA VAL A 133 -4.18 -10.11 7.10
C VAL A 133 -4.61 -11.56 6.97
N GLY A 134 -5.71 -11.95 7.62
CA GLY A 134 -6.26 -13.32 7.58
C GLY A 134 -6.60 -13.75 6.15
N ILE A 135 -7.29 -12.91 5.36
CA ILE A 135 -7.63 -13.23 3.97
C ILE A 135 -6.35 -13.35 3.12
N LEU A 136 -5.34 -12.49 3.32
CA LEU A 136 -4.05 -12.58 2.62
C LEU A 136 -3.30 -13.87 2.96
N VAL A 137 -3.29 -14.29 4.21
CA VAL A 137 -2.70 -15.57 4.64
C VAL A 137 -3.41 -16.74 3.98
N LEU A 138 -4.75 -16.73 3.96
CA LEU A 138 -5.55 -17.74 3.28
C LEU A 138 -5.32 -17.75 1.76
N SER A 139 -4.99 -16.59 1.18
CA SER A 139 -4.61 -16.46 -0.23
C SER A 139 -3.17 -16.89 -0.52
N LYS A 140 -2.43 -17.36 0.50
CA LYS A 140 -0.99 -17.72 0.43
C LYS A 140 -0.08 -16.56 0.04
N ASP A 141 -0.53 -15.30 0.19
CA ASP A 141 0.29 -14.11 -0.02
C ASP A 141 0.87 -13.61 1.31
N LEU A 142 1.82 -14.40 1.84
CA LEU A 142 2.48 -14.09 3.11
C LEU A 142 3.29 -12.80 3.05
N GLY A 143 3.85 -12.46 1.88
CA GLY A 143 4.61 -11.23 1.69
C GLY A 143 3.76 -9.99 1.92
N SER A 144 2.59 -9.91 1.28
CA SER A 144 1.63 -8.83 1.52
C SER A 144 1.10 -8.85 2.96
N ALA A 145 0.80 -10.02 3.50
CA ALA A 145 0.30 -10.15 4.87
C ALA A 145 1.25 -9.52 5.92
N VAL A 146 2.56 -9.76 5.79
CA VAL A 146 3.58 -9.15 6.67
C VAL A 146 3.59 -7.64 6.52
N ILE A 147 3.50 -7.11 5.30
CA ILE A 147 3.48 -5.66 5.06
C ILE A 147 2.27 -5.00 5.73
N PHE A 148 1.06 -5.61 5.61
CA PHE A 148 -0.15 -5.13 6.27
C PHE A 148 -0.03 -5.17 7.79
N PHE A 149 0.53 -6.24 8.33
CA PHE A 149 0.74 -6.39 9.77
C PHE A 149 1.71 -5.35 10.32
N VAL A 150 2.86 -5.14 9.65
CA VAL A 150 3.82 -4.12 10.04
C VAL A 150 3.23 -2.72 9.92
N ALA A 151 2.51 -2.43 8.84
CA ALA A 151 1.82 -1.14 8.68
C ALA A 151 0.80 -0.91 9.81
N TYR A 152 0.02 -1.93 10.18
CA TYR A 152 -0.89 -1.86 11.32
C TYR A 152 -0.15 -1.53 12.63
N LEU A 153 0.94 -2.26 12.96
CA LEU A 153 1.70 -2.03 14.19
C LEU A 153 2.27 -0.61 14.25
N VAL A 154 2.87 -0.15 13.16
CA VAL A 154 3.43 1.21 13.09
C VAL A 154 2.34 2.26 13.25
N MET A 155 1.19 2.10 12.60
CA MET A 155 0.10 3.05 12.66
C MET A 155 -0.53 3.13 14.05
N VAL A 156 -0.70 2.00 14.72
CA VAL A 156 -1.21 1.95 16.11
C VAL A 156 -0.17 2.51 17.09
N TYR A 157 1.11 2.25 16.87
CA TYR A 157 2.18 2.79 17.72
C TYR A 157 2.30 4.32 17.63
N VAL A 158 2.06 4.89 16.45
CA VAL A 158 2.17 6.35 16.21
C VAL A 158 0.91 7.10 16.63
N ALA A 159 -0.24 6.43 16.73
CA ALA A 159 -1.52 7.02 17.10
C ALA A 159 -1.66 7.26 18.60
#